data_0fdfe9f0398d219ce0ad62e890494d88
#
_entry.id   0fdfe9f0398d219ce0ad62e890494d88
#
_cell.length_a   1.000
_cell.length_b   1.000
_cell.length_c   1.000
_cell.angle_alpha   90.00
_cell.angle_beta   90.00
_cell.angle_gamma   90.00
#
_symmetry.space_group_name_H-M   'P 1'
#
loop_
_entity.id
_entity.type
_entity.pdbx_description
1 polymer ?
#
loop_
_entity_poly.entity_id
_entity_poly.type
_entity_poly.pdbx_seq_one_letter_code
_entity_poly.pdbx_strand_id
1 'polypeptide(L)'
;MPRLVVVLPLVPLLVGESFALQDWPLHITVLPPFLTDASPEQIADAFAAATSGLPAITAIAGRDELFGRRQNVLVTVVEHNEALARLHRTLVAAVLPFAAAPDEPAFTGPGFRPHVTVKPHGRVREGEVLSLSQVALVDMAPRAAPQGRLVLATRPLGDL
;
A
#
# COMPACT_ATOMS: atom_id res chain seq x y z
N MET A 1 -11.52 -16.59 1.09
CA MET A 1 -11.40 -15.27 0.43
C MET A 1 -10.02 -14.70 0.73
N PRO A 2 -9.19 -14.45 -0.27
CA PRO A 2 -7.89 -13.81 -0.02
C PRO A 2 -8.04 -12.43 0.60
N ARG A 3 -7.09 -12.08 1.43
CA ARG A 3 -6.98 -10.75 2.02
C ARG A 3 -5.82 -10.02 1.35
N LEU A 4 -6.14 -8.97 0.61
CA LEU A 4 -5.18 -8.24 -0.22
C LEU A 4 -5.00 -6.82 0.29
N VAL A 5 -3.85 -6.24 -0.01
CA VAL A 5 -3.54 -4.86 0.32
C VAL A 5 -2.81 -4.24 -0.87
N VAL A 6 -2.91 -2.93 -1.02
CA VAL A 6 -2.18 -2.20 -2.08
C VAL A 6 -1.21 -1.25 -1.43
N VAL A 7 0.05 -1.35 -1.82
CA VAL A 7 1.12 -0.56 -1.26
C VAL A 7 1.88 0.22 -2.34
N LEU A 8 2.52 1.30 -1.90
CA LEU A 8 3.51 2.04 -2.67
C LEU A 8 4.87 1.73 -2.05
N PRO A 9 5.63 0.79 -2.62
CA PRO A 9 6.94 0.48 -2.07
C PRO A 9 7.92 1.62 -2.34
N LEU A 10 8.83 1.86 -1.40
CA LEU A 10 9.85 2.91 -1.57
C LEU A 10 10.91 2.51 -2.59
N VAL A 11 11.10 1.19 -2.77
CA VAL A 11 11.94 0.61 -3.82
C VAL A 11 11.06 -0.37 -4.58
N PRO A 12 11.01 -0.33 -5.92
CA PRO A 12 10.13 -1.20 -6.69
C PRO A 12 10.30 -2.68 -6.34
N LEU A 13 9.16 -3.38 -6.29
CA LEU A 13 9.10 -4.81 -6.01
C LEU A 13 8.90 -5.60 -7.30
N LEU A 14 9.21 -6.88 -7.25
CA LEU A 14 8.99 -7.81 -8.37
C LEU A 14 7.84 -8.77 -8.03
N VAL A 15 7.03 -9.09 -9.03
CA VAL A 15 5.98 -10.09 -8.88
C VAL A 15 6.60 -11.41 -8.47
N GLY A 16 6.01 -12.07 -7.48
CA GLY A 16 6.49 -13.34 -6.95
C GLY A 16 7.43 -13.22 -5.76
N GLU A 17 7.94 -12.01 -5.46
CA GLU A 17 8.71 -11.81 -4.24
C GLU A 17 7.83 -12.07 -3.02
N SER A 18 8.42 -12.73 -2.01
CA SER A 18 7.73 -12.98 -0.75
C SER A 18 8.60 -12.58 0.41
N PHE A 19 7.97 -12.14 1.49
CA PHE A 19 8.67 -11.62 2.66
C PHE A 19 7.99 -12.11 3.93
N ALA A 20 8.78 -12.39 4.97
CA ALA A 20 8.24 -12.44 6.32
C ALA A 20 7.77 -11.03 6.71
N LEU A 21 6.81 -10.93 7.62
CA LEU A 21 6.23 -9.63 8.00
C LEU A 21 7.29 -8.61 8.40
N GLN A 22 8.28 -9.02 9.17
CA GLN A 22 9.33 -8.11 9.66
C GLN A 22 10.33 -7.71 8.58
N ASP A 23 10.43 -8.50 7.50
CA ASP A 23 11.33 -8.25 6.39
C ASP A 23 10.65 -7.54 5.22
N TRP A 24 9.36 -7.25 5.36
CA TRP A 24 8.60 -6.55 4.32
C TRP A 24 9.24 -5.19 4.05
N PRO A 25 9.68 -4.91 2.81
CA PRO A 25 10.32 -3.64 2.47
C PRO A 25 9.44 -2.43 2.83
N LEU A 26 10.09 -1.33 3.13
CA LEU A 26 9.40 -0.09 3.51
C LEU A 26 8.42 0.34 2.42
N HIS A 27 7.23 0.74 2.83
CA HIS A 27 6.16 1.09 1.91
C HIS A 27 5.13 1.99 2.59
N ILE A 28 4.31 2.63 1.77
CA ILE A 28 3.09 3.32 2.20
C ILE A 28 1.92 2.42 1.77
N THR A 29 1.04 2.07 2.70
CA THR A 29 -0.21 1.41 2.34
C THR A 29 -1.16 2.45 1.78
N VAL A 30 -1.56 2.29 0.52
CA VAL A 30 -2.43 3.25 -0.16
C VAL A 30 -3.87 2.76 -0.24
N LEU A 31 -4.09 1.47 -0.10
CA LEU A 31 -5.42 0.88 0.03
C LEU A 31 -5.35 -0.15 1.16
N PRO A 32 -6.10 0.05 2.26
CA PRO A 32 -6.05 -0.88 3.39
C PRO A 32 -6.55 -2.27 3.00
N PRO A 33 -6.27 -3.28 3.83
CA PRO A 33 -6.63 -4.66 3.52
C PRO A 33 -8.11 -4.83 3.20
N PHE A 34 -8.38 -5.67 2.20
CA PHE A 34 -9.75 -6.00 1.78
C PHE A 34 -9.84 -7.47 1.40
N LEU A 35 -11.04 -8.04 1.51
CA LEU A 35 -11.33 -9.41 1.11
C LEU A 35 -11.93 -9.40 -0.29
N THR A 36 -11.53 -10.35 -1.12
CA THR A 36 -12.06 -10.47 -2.48
C THR A 36 -12.02 -11.91 -2.98
N ASP A 37 -13.00 -12.28 -3.81
CA ASP A 37 -12.99 -13.54 -4.57
C ASP A 37 -12.52 -13.31 -6.01
N ALA A 38 -12.28 -12.07 -6.41
CA ALA A 38 -11.76 -11.78 -7.74
C ALA A 38 -10.34 -12.29 -7.88
N SER A 39 -9.94 -12.62 -9.11
CA SER A 39 -8.56 -13.05 -9.37
C SER A 39 -7.60 -11.86 -9.21
N PRO A 40 -6.32 -12.13 -8.90
CA PRO A 40 -5.32 -11.05 -8.86
C PRO A 40 -5.24 -10.28 -10.19
N GLU A 41 -5.43 -10.95 -11.32
CA GLU A 41 -5.40 -10.33 -12.64
C GLU A 41 -6.54 -9.32 -12.82
N GLN A 42 -7.75 -9.68 -12.36
CA GLN A 42 -8.90 -8.76 -12.41
C GLN A 42 -8.64 -7.49 -11.60
N ILE A 43 -8.11 -7.65 -10.40
CA ILE A 43 -7.78 -6.52 -9.53
C ILE A 43 -6.66 -5.68 -10.16
N ALA A 44 -5.60 -6.32 -10.64
CA ALA A 44 -4.47 -5.63 -11.26
C ALA A 44 -4.89 -4.87 -12.51
N ASP A 45 -5.76 -5.43 -13.34
CA ASP A 45 -6.28 -4.77 -14.53
C ASP A 45 -7.12 -3.54 -14.17
N ALA A 46 -7.93 -3.64 -13.11
CA ALA A 46 -8.71 -2.50 -12.61
C ALA A 46 -7.78 -1.38 -12.13
N PHE A 47 -6.69 -1.72 -11.44
CA PHE A 47 -5.71 -0.73 -11.01
C PHE A 47 -4.95 -0.12 -12.18
N ALA A 48 -4.57 -0.92 -13.17
CA ALA A 48 -3.89 -0.42 -14.37
C ALA A 48 -4.75 0.61 -15.09
N ALA A 49 -6.05 0.32 -15.24
CA ALA A 49 -6.99 1.25 -15.86
C ALA A 49 -7.13 2.54 -15.04
N ALA A 50 -7.26 2.38 -13.71
CA ALA A 50 -7.48 3.52 -12.82
C ALA A 50 -6.25 4.42 -12.70
N THR A 51 -5.05 3.87 -12.80
CA THR A 51 -3.79 4.62 -12.65
C THR A 51 -3.14 5.01 -13.97
N SER A 52 -3.78 4.68 -15.10
CA SER A 52 -3.28 5.02 -16.42
C SER A 52 -3.07 6.55 -16.53
N GLY A 53 -1.87 6.95 -16.93
CA GLY A 53 -1.54 8.37 -17.09
C GLY A 53 -1.22 9.12 -15.81
N LEU A 54 -1.32 8.49 -14.64
CA LEU A 54 -0.95 9.15 -13.39
C LEU A 54 0.57 9.20 -13.25
N PRO A 55 1.13 10.36 -12.85
CA PRO A 55 2.57 10.48 -12.66
C PRO A 55 3.04 9.78 -11.39
N ALA A 56 4.34 9.52 -11.31
CA ALA A 56 4.97 9.11 -10.06
C ALA A 56 4.72 10.19 -9.00
N ILE A 57 4.69 9.78 -7.73
CA ILE A 57 4.39 10.67 -6.62
C ILE A 57 5.66 10.94 -5.82
N THR A 58 5.90 12.19 -5.50
CA THR A 58 6.94 12.60 -4.55
C THR A 58 6.25 13.03 -3.26
N ALA A 59 6.64 12.45 -2.14
CA ALA A 59 6.07 12.73 -0.84
C ALA A 59 7.18 13.05 0.17
N ILE A 60 6.81 13.65 1.29
CA ILE A 60 7.76 14.06 2.34
C ILE A 60 7.40 13.33 3.62
N ALA A 61 8.38 12.67 4.23
CA ALA A 61 8.21 12.03 5.52
C ALA A 61 8.02 13.10 6.61
N GLY A 62 7.04 12.90 7.46
CA GLY A 62 6.73 13.81 8.56
C GLY A 62 7.17 13.24 9.90
N ARG A 63 6.36 13.48 10.93
CA ARG A 63 6.65 13.10 12.31
C ARG A 63 6.40 11.61 12.55
N ASP A 64 7.04 11.10 13.60
CA ASP A 64 6.73 9.77 14.11
C ASP A 64 5.45 9.82 14.95
N GLU A 65 4.65 8.75 14.88
CA GLU A 65 3.47 8.56 15.70
C GLU A 65 3.36 7.09 16.09
N LEU A 66 2.56 6.80 17.10
CA LEU A 66 2.23 5.45 17.49
C LEU A 66 0.83 5.13 16.99
N PHE A 67 0.72 4.07 16.18
CA PHE A 67 -0.54 3.59 15.60
C PHE A 67 -0.95 2.26 16.24
N GLY A 68 -2.16 1.83 15.91
CA GLY A 68 -2.73 0.58 16.39
C GLY A 68 -3.57 0.76 17.65
N ARG A 69 -4.36 -0.24 17.97
CA ARG A 69 -5.29 -0.19 19.12
C ARG A 69 -4.56 0.04 20.44
N ARG A 70 -3.33 -0.48 20.56
CA ARG A 70 -2.51 -0.35 21.77
C ARG A 70 -1.50 0.78 21.66
N GLN A 71 -1.54 1.55 20.56
CA GLN A 71 -0.60 2.63 20.29
C GLN A 71 0.86 2.17 20.46
N ASN A 72 1.17 1.01 19.91
CA ASN A 72 2.50 0.39 20.04
C ASN A 72 3.16 0.11 18.70
N VAL A 73 2.57 0.56 17.59
CA VAL A 73 3.18 0.44 16.26
C VAL A 73 3.78 1.79 15.88
N LEU A 74 5.11 1.86 15.89
CA LEU A 74 5.81 3.10 15.53
C LEU A 74 5.78 3.28 14.02
N VAL A 75 5.27 4.41 13.57
CA VAL A 75 5.21 4.78 12.16
C VAL A 75 5.74 6.19 11.97
N THR A 76 6.18 6.50 10.74
CA THR A 76 6.46 7.87 10.32
C THR A 76 5.32 8.31 9.42
N VAL A 77 4.58 9.32 9.84
CA VAL A 77 3.45 9.85 9.08
C VAL A 77 3.98 10.65 7.89
N VAL A 78 3.34 10.50 6.73
CA VAL A 78 3.69 11.27 5.54
C VAL A 78 2.96 12.61 5.60
N GLU A 79 3.66 13.70 5.27
CA GLU A 79 3.05 15.03 5.20
C GLU A 79 1.87 15.02 4.22
N HIS A 80 0.92 15.93 4.42
CA HIS A 80 -0.23 16.06 3.54
C HIS A 80 0.20 16.08 2.07
N ASN A 81 -0.44 15.25 1.25
CA ASN A 81 -0.10 15.10 -0.16
C ASN A 81 -1.37 14.81 -0.96
N GLU A 82 -1.77 15.76 -1.77
CA GLU A 82 -3.01 15.65 -2.53
C GLU A 82 -2.95 14.53 -3.57
N ALA A 83 -1.78 14.27 -4.16
CA ALA A 83 -1.63 13.18 -5.12
C ALA A 83 -1.85 11.82 -4.47
N LEU A 84 -1.33 11.62 -3.24
CA LEU A 84 -1.59 10.40 -2.47
C LEU A 84 -3.07 10.25 -2.12
N ALA A 85 -3.70 11.32 -1.67
CA ALA A 85 -5.13 11.29 -1.33
C ALA A 85 -5.98 10.95 -2.55
N ARG A 86 -5.65 11.53 -3.71
CA ARG A 86 -6.33 11.25 -4.97
C ARG A 86 -6.15 9.81 -5.40
N LEU A 87 -4.91 9.30 -5.33
CA LEU A 87 -4.63 7.91 -5.67
C LEU A 87 -5.42 6.96 -4.77
N HIS A 88 -5.46 7.23 -3.47
CA HIS A 88 -6.25 6.44 -2.53
C HIS A 88 -7.72 6.38 -2.95
N ARG A 89 -8.35 7.53 -3.23
CA ARG A 89 -9.75 7.58 -3.65
C ARG A 89 -9.97 6.83 -4.96
N THR A 90 -9.05 6.98 -5.91
CA THR A 90 -9.10 6.30 -7.20
C THR A 90 -9.06 4.79 -7.04
N LEU A 91 -8.18 4.28 -6.18
CA LEU A 91 -8.05 2.85 -5.95
C LEU A 91 -9.23 2.29 -5.16
N VAL A 92 -9.76 3.02 -4.19
CA VAL A 92 -10.98 2.62 -3.48
C VAL A 92 -12.12 2.43 -4.48
N ALA A 93 -12.32 3.38 -5.36
CA ALA A 93 -13.38 3.30 -6.39
C ALA A 93 -13.14 2.12 -7.34
N ALA A 94 -11.89 1.87 -7.73
CA ALA A 94 -11.55 0.80 -8.67
C ALA A 94 -11.79 -0.59 -8.07
N VAL A 95 -11.54 -0.78 -6.77
CA VAL A 95 -11.67 -2.09 -6.13
C VAL A 95 -13.09 -2.38 -5.64
N LEU A 96 -13.90 -1.35 -5.47
CA LEU A 96 -15.24 -1.48 -4.87
C LEU A 96 -16.10 -2.57 -5.51
N PRO A 97 -16.13 -2.75 -6.84
CA PRO A 97 -16.93 -3.83 -7.46
C PRO A 97 -16.46 -5.24 -7.12
N PHE A 98 -15.23 -5.38 -6.65
CA PHE A 98 -14.59 -6.69 -6.41
C PHE A 98 -14.42 -6.99 -4.93
N ALA A 99 -14.50 -5.99 -4.06
CA ALA A 99 -14.24 -6.15 -2.63
C ALA A 99 -15.52 -6.43 -1.87
N ALA A 100 -15.44 -7.35 -0.90
CA ALA A 100 -16.54 -7.53 0.05
C ALA A 100 -16.66 -6.30 0.95
N ALA A 101 -15.53 -5.85 1.51
CA ALA A 101 -15.40 -4.59 2.26
C ALA A 101 -13.91 -4.39 2.58
N PRO A 102 -13.42 -3.15 2.73
CA PRO A 102 -12.12 -2.92 3.35
C PRO A 102 -12.16 -3.37 4.81
N ASP A 103 -11.09 -4.03 5.27
CA ASP A 103 -10.98 -4.48 6.67
C ASP A 103 -10.73 -3.33 7.63
N GLU A 104 -10.16 -2.23 7.14
CA GLU A 104 -9.73 -1.09 7.96
C GLU A 104 -10.47 0.18 7.54
N PRO A 105 -11.79 0.26 7.79
CA PRO A 105 -12.58 1.40 7.32
C PRO A 105 -12.12 2.74 7.92
N ALA A 106 -11.48 2.72 9.09
CA ALA A 106 -10.96 3.94 9.72
C ALA A 106 -9.85 4.61 8.90
N PHE A 107 -9.20 3.85 8.00
CA PHE A 107 -8.11 4.35 7.18
C PHE A 107 -8.51 4.56 5.71
N THR A 108 -9.81 4.53 5.41
CA THR A 108 -10.30 4.82 4.06
C THR A 108 -10.97 6.19 4.03
N GLY A 109 -11.00 6.80 2.82
CA GLY A 109 -11.63 8.10 2.63
C GLY A 109 -11.02 9.18 3.52
N PRO A 110 -11.83 9.90 4.30
CA PRO A 110 -11.32 10.96 5.18
C PRO A 110 -10.37 10.47 6.27
N GLY A 111 -10.45 9.19 6.62
CA GLY A 111 -9.58 8.58 7.63
C GLY A 111 -8.24 8.12 7.10
N PHE A 112 -7.98 8.28 5.80
CA PHE A 112 -6.72 7.86 5.20
C PHE A 112 -5.56 8.68 5.76
N ARG A 113 -4.60 8.01 6.37
CA ARG A 113 -3.40 8.63 6.94
C ARG A 113 -2.17 7.88 6.43
N PRO A 114 -1.57 8.33 5.31
CA PRO A 114 -0.41 7.63 4.76
C PRO A 114 0.77 7.67 5.72
N HIS A 115 1.45 6.54 5.84
CA HIS A 115 2.58 6.40 6.76
C HIS A 115 3.50 5.28 6.30
N VAL A 116 4.73 5.30 6.82
CA VAL A 116 5.72 4.22 6.64
C VAL A 116 6.00 3.63 8.01
N THR A 117 5.71 2.34 8.17
CA THR A 117 5.99 1.64 9.42
C THR A 117 7.49 1.48 9.61
N VAL A 118 7.97 1.77 10.81
CA VAL A 118 9.36 1.53 11.19
C VAL A 118 9.59 0.03 11.32
N LYS A 119 10.62 -0.48 10.66
CA LYS A 119 10.97 -1.90 10.65
C LYS A 119 12.34 -2.12 11.31
N PRO A 120 12.64 -3.36 11.76
CA PRO A 120 13.98 -3.65 12.29
C PRO A 120 15.10 -3.36 11.30
N HIS A 121 14.85 -3.55 9.99
CA HIS A 121 15.86 -3.37 8.95
C HIS A 121 15.99 -1.93 8.47
N GLY A 122 15.10 -1.02 8.86
CA GLY A 122 15.20 0.37 8.39
C GLY A 122 13.95 1.20 8.64
N ARG A 123 14.09 2.48 8.37
CA ARG A 123 13.01 3.45 8.52
C ARG A 123 13.26 4.68 7.65
N VAL A 124 12.22 5.46 7.40
CA VAL A 124 12.37 6.82 6.86
C VAL A 124 12.51 7.82 8.01
N ARG A 125 13.06 8.98 7.72
CA ARG A 125 13.27 10.06 8.69
C ARG A 125 12.51 11.30 8.30
N GLU A 126 12.12 12.09 9.29
CA GLU A 126 11.42 13.36 9.06
C GLU A 126 12.17 14.22 8.04
N GLY A 127 11.45 14.74 7.05
CA GLY A 127 12.03 15.55 5.98
C GLY A 127 12.55 14.77 4.78
N GLU A 128 12.63 13.44 4.89
CA GLU A 128 13.11 12.62 3.78
C GLU A 128 12.13 12.65 2.61
N VAL A 129 12.68 12.77 1.40
CA VAL A 129 11.88 12.77 0.17
C VAL A 129 11.66 11.34 -0.29
N LEU A 130 10.40 10.97 -0.49
CA LEU A 130 10.00 9.62 -0.89
C LEU A 130 9.55 9.65 -2.34
N SER A 131 10.17 8.79 -3.17
CA SER A 131 9.80 8.65 -4.58
C SER A 131 8.97 7.39 -4.75
N LEU A 132 7.74 7.55 -5.23
CA LEU A 132 6.75 6.47 -5.32
C LEU A 132 6.38 6.29 -6.78
N SER A 133 6.95 5.25 -7.39
CA SER A 133 6.83 5.01 -8.83
C SER A 133 6.12 3.69 -9.17
N GLN A 134 5.58 3.00 -8.17
CA GLN A 134 4.95 1.70 -8.38
C GLN A 134 3.81 1.49 -7.40
N VAL A 135 2.74 0.85 -7.88
CA VAL A 135 1.67 0.30 -7.06
C VAL A 135 1.84 -1.21 -7.05
N ALA A 136 1.80 -1.83 -5.87
CA ALA A 136 1.95 -3.27 -5.73
C ALA A 136 0.73 -3.87 -5.01
N LEU A 137 0.20 -4.94 -5.57
CA LEU A 137 -0.88 -5.74 -4.97
C LEU A 137 -0.24 -6.89 -4.20
N VAL A 138 -0.54 -7.00 -2.92
CA VAL A 138 0.12 -7.95 -2.02
C VAL A 138 -0.91 -8.82 -1.32
N ASP A 139 -0.66 -10.13 -1.32
CA ASP A 139 -1.43 -11.10 -0.53
C ASP A 139 -0.88 -11.10 0.90
N MET A 140 -1.75 -10.84 1.85
CA MET A 140 -1.38 -10.73 3.27
C MET A 140 -1.36 -12.06 4.01
N ALA A 141 -1.83 -13.14 3.38
CA ALA A 141 -1.88 -14.45 4.01
C ALA A 141 -1.77 -15.55 2.95
N PRO A 142 -0.64 -15.60 2.19
CA PRO A 142 -0.47 -16.60 1.15
C PRO A 142 -0.46 -18.00 1.77
N ARG A 143 -1.01 -18.99 1.03
CA ARG A 143 -1.12 -20.37 1.53
C ARG A 143 0.22 -20.97 1.91
N ALA A 144 1.27 -20.66 1.13
CA ALA A 144 2.61 -21.20 1.37
C ALA A 144 3.28 -20.59 2.60
N ALA A 145 2.86 -19.39 3.02
CA ALA A 145 3.46 -18.68 4.15
C ALA A 145 2.40 -17.77 4.79
N PRO A 146 1.48 -18.33 5.61
CA PRO A 146 0.35 -17.54 6.15
C PRO A 146 0.75 -16.31 6.98
N GLN A 147 1.97 -16.29 7.50
CA GLN A 147 2.51 -15.15 8.24
C GLN A 147 3.32 -14.20 7.36
N GLY A 148 3.42 -14.51 6.07
CA GLY A 148 4.21 -13.75 5.13
C GLY A 148 3.39 -12.80 4.27
N ARG A 149 4.09 -12.24 3.27
CA ARG A 149 3.52 -11.35 2.26
C ARG A 149 4.01 -11.80 0.89
N LEU A 150 3.12 -11.82 -0.09
CA LEU A 150 3.45 -12.25 -1.46
C LEU A 150 3.01 -11.17 -2.45
N VAL A 151 3.92 -10.71 -3.29
CA VAL A 151 3.62 -9.73 -4.34
C VAL A 151 2.92 -10.43 -5.50
N LEU A 152 1.65 -10.10 -5.73
CA LEU A 152 0.83 -10.73 -6.77
C LEU A 152 0.90 -9.99 -8.10
N ALA A 153 0.99 -8.65 -8.07
CA ALA A 153 1.01 -7.83 -9.27
C ALA A 153 1.64 -6.49 -8.96
N THR A 154 2.23 -5.85 -9.98
CA THR A 154 2.77 -4.50 -9.88
C THR A 154 2.35 -3.70 -11.10
N ARG A 155 2.18 -2.40 -10.92
CA ARG A 155 1.90 -1.46 -12.01
C ARG A 155 2.73 -0.20 -11.81
N PRO A 156 3.36 0.33 -12.84
CA PRO A 156 4.16 1.55 -12.70
C PRO A 156 3.27 2.78 -12.54
N LEU A 157 3.79 3.78 -11.86
CA LEU A 157 3.29 5.15 -11.87
C LEU A 157 4.31 6.00 -12.61
N GLY A 158 3.83 6.87 -13.50
CA GLY A 158 4.70 7.69 -14.33
C GLY A 158 5.06 7.02 -15.63
N ASP A 159 5.82 7.74 -16.45
CA ASP A 159 6.28 7.25 -17.75
C ASP A 159 7.40 6.25 -17.54
N LEU A 160 7.37 5.21 -18.35
CA LEU A 160 8.42 4.20 -18.39
C LEU A 160 9.48 4.58 -19.43
#